data_7c5b0f58e6f1350effc159297c9c202f
#
_entry.id   7c5b0f58e6f1350effc159297c9c202f
#
_cell.length_a   1.000
_cell.length_b   1.000
_cell.length_c   1.000
_cell.angle_alpha   90.00
_cell.angle_beta   90.00
_cell.angle_gamma   90.00
#
_symmetry.space_group_name_H-M   'P 1'
#
loop_
_entity.id
_entity.type
_entity.pdbx_description
1 polymer ?
#
loop_
_entity_poly.entity_id
_entity_poly.type
_entity_poly.pdbx_seq_one_letter_code
_entity_poly.pdbx_strand_id
1 'polypeptide(L)'
;MKFGFIGAGKVGFSLGKYLADNNQNVVGYYSIINEEAIEAAKFTGSKYYENMEQLVEDSEVLFLTVPDGQIENLWNQLKSSHKNWMAKYNLSLIHI
;
A
#
# COMPACT_ATOMS: atom_id res chain seq x y z
N MET A 1 5.91 -11.35 7.42
CA MET A 1 5.94 -9.88 7.33
C MET A 1 4.72 -9.42 6.56
N LYS A 2 4.12 -8.33 6.99
CA LYS A 2 2.85 -7.83 6.43
C LYS A 2 3.11 -6.72 5.43
N PHE A 3 2.70 -6.93 4.17
CA PHE A 3 2.94 -6.00 3.07
C PHE A 3 1.65 -5.29 2.68
N GLY A 4 1.67 -3.97 2.66
CA GLY A 4 0.59 -3.16 2.16
C GLY A 4 1.02 -2.37 0.92
N PHE A 5 0.05 -1.95 0.11
CA PHE A 5 0.31 -1.22 -1.13
C PHE A 5 -0.50 0.07 -1.17
N ILE A 6 0.17 1.17 -1.43
CA ILE A 6 -0.48 2.41 -1.83
C ILE A 6 -0.28 2.57 -3.34
N GLY A 7 -1.37 2.50 -4.08
CA GLY A 7 -1.35 2.42 -5.52
C GLY A 7 -1.61 0.99 -5.99
N ALA A 8 -2.50 0.84 -6.94
CA ALA A 8 -2.92 -0.46 -7.46
C ALA A 8 -2.81 -0.50 -8.99
N GLY A 9 -1.88 0.27 -9.54
CA GLY A 9 -1.57 0.24 -10.95
C GLY A 9 -0.80 -1.04 -11.29
N LYS A 10 -0.27 -1.08 -12.51
CA LYS A 10 0.35 -2.28 -13.06
C LYS A 10 1.45 -2.87 -12.17
N VAL A 11 2.32 -2.01 -11.62
CA VAL A 11 3.43 -2.45 -10.78
C VAL A 11 2.94 -3.01 -9.45
N GLY A 12 2.04 -2.28 -8.78
CA GLY A 12 1.49 -2.73 -7.49
C GLY A 12 0.69 -4.01 -7.61
N PHE A 13 -0.08 -4.13 -8.68
CA PHE A 13 -0.86 -5.31 -8.98
C PHE A 13 0.06 -6.55 -9.20
N SER A 14 1.08 -6.39 -10.03
CA SER A 14 2.01 -7.47 -10.36
C SER A 14 2.86 -7.90 -9.18
N LEU A 15 3.38 -6.93 -8.43
CA LEU A 15 4.20 -7.21 -7.26
C LEU A 15 3.39 -7.88 -6.15
N GLY A 16 2.17 -7.40 -5.92
CA GLY A 16 1.28 -8.02 -4.94
C GLY A 16 0.94 -9.47 -5.28
N LYS A 17 0.69 -9.74 -6.55
CA LYS A 17 0.44 -11.10 -7.02
C LYS A 17 1.66 -11.99 -6.82
N TYR A 18 2.84 -11.48 -7.15
CA TYR A 18 4.09 -12.21 -6.95
C TYR A 18 4.30 -12.58 -5.47
N LEU A 19 4.10 -11.61 -4.58
CA LEU A 19 4.25 -11.84 -3.14
C LEU A 19 3.23 -12.86 -2.63
N ALA A 20 1.97 -12.72 -3.04
CA ALA A 20 0.92 -13.63 -2.63
C ALA A 20 1.19 -15.07 -3.11
N ASP A 21 1.67 -15.22 -4.34
CA ASP A 21 2.00 -16.53 -4.91
C ASP A 21 3.21 -17.19 -4.21
N ASN A 22 4.04 -16.38 -3.56
CA ASN A 22 5.20 -16.86 -2.81
C ASN A 22 4.93 -16.93 -1.30
N ASN A 23 3.66 -17.03 -0.91
CA ASN A 23 3.22 -17.21 0.48
C ASN A 23 3.58 -16.04 1.39
N GLN A 24 3.78 -14.85 0.82
CA GLN A 24 3.97 -13.65 1.61
C GLN A 24 2.60 -13.07 1.98
N ASN A 25 2.55 -12.39 3.12
CA ASN A 25 1.29 -11.84 3.63
C ASN A 25 1.04 -10.46 3.03
N VAL A 26 0.23 -10.40 1.98
CA VAL A 26 -0.25 -9.15 1.39
C VAL A 26 -1.51 -8.75 2.13
N VAL A 27 -1.44 -7.69 2.95
CA VAL A 27 -2.61 -7.27 3.75
C VAL A 27 -3.64 -6.56 2.89
N GLY A 28 -3.23 -5.77 1.93
CA GLY A 28 -4.20 -5.14 1.05
C GLY A 28 -3.68 -3.93 0.27
N TYR A 29 -4.64 -3.23 -0.35
CA TYR A 29 -4.40 -2.11 -1.25
C TYR A 29 -5.23 -0.90 -0.87
N TYR A 30 -4.62 0.26 -0.95
CA TYR A 30 -5.29 1.55 -0.99
C TYR A 30 -4.90 2.26 -2.30
N SER A 31 -5.87 2.88 -2.98
CA SER A 31 -5.61 3.65 -4.18
C SER A 31 -6.59 4.82 -4.25
N ILE A 32 -6.14 5.93 -4.88
CA ILE A 32 -7.02 7.06 -5.19
C ILE A 32 -8.16 6.61 -6.10
N ILE A 33 -7.87 5.66 -7.00
CA ILE A 33 -8.89 5.05 -7.87
C ILE A 33 -9.37 3.76 -7.17
N ASN A 34 -10.52 3.85 -6.52
CA ASN A 34 -11.05 2.77 -5.69
C ASN A 34 -11.19 1.45 -6.43
N GLU A 35 -11.66 1.50 -7.68
CA GLU A 35 -11.87 0.28 -8.48
C GLU A 35 -10.58 -0.50 -8.71
N GLU A 36 -9.46 0.21 -8.90
CA GLU A 36 -8.16 -0.44 -9.06
C GLU A 36 -7.74 -1.19 -7.79
N ALA A 37 -7.95 -0.57 -6.64
CA ALA A 37 -7.62 -1.19 -5.36
C ALA A 37 -8.50 -2.40 -5.08
N ILE A 38 -9.79 -2.30 -5.38
CA ILE A 38 -10.74 -3.41 -5.20
C ILE A 38 -10.35 -4.59 -6.09
N GLU A 39 -10.03 -4.33 -7.35
CA GLU A 39 -9.63 -5.37 -8.29
C GLU A 39 -8.33 -6.05 -7.89
N ALA A 40 -7.32 -5.26 -7.49
CA ALA A 40 -6.05 -5.80 -7.04
C ALA A 40 -6.21 -6.64 -5.77
N ALA A 41 -7.04 -6.19 -4.84
CA ALA A 41 -7.33 -6.92 -3.61
C ALA A 41 -7.96 -8.28 -3.92
N LYS A 42 -8.94 -8.31 -4.82
CA LYS A 42 -9.57 -9.57 -5.24
C LYS A 42 -8.57 -10.52 -5.90
N PHE A 43 -7.73 -9.98 -6.77
CA PHE A 43 -6.77 -10.77 -7.53
C PHE A 43 -5.70 -11.40 -6.64
N THR A 44 -5.28 -10.69 -5.60
CA THR A 44 -4.25 -11.17 -4.67
C THR A 44 -4.81 -11.88 -3.44
N GLY A 45 -6.14 -11.94 -3.30
CA GLY A 45 -6.77 -12.51 -2.12
C GLY A 45 -6.54 -11.67 -0.87
N SER A 46 -6.39 -10.35 -1.02
CA SER A 46 -6.13 -9.43 0.07
C SER A 46 -7.31 -8.49 0.29
N LYS A 47 -7.12 -7.47 1.12
CA LYS A 47 -8.19 -6.58 1.53
C LYS A 47 -8.13 -5.24 0.79
N TYR A 48 -9.29 -4.71 0.45
CA TYR A 48 -9.41 -3.34 -0.05
C TYR A 48 -9.51 -2.38 1.14
N TYR A 49 -8.72 -1.31 1.12
CA TYR A 49 -8.72 -0.28 2.15
C TYR A 49 -9.24 1.04 1.59
N GLU A 50 -10.33 1.54 2.17
CA GLU A 50 -10.84 2.87 1.86
C GLU A 50 -10.02 3.96 2.53
N ASN A 51 -9.33 3.62 3.61
CA ASN A 51 -8.63 4.55 4.47
C ASN A 51 -7.15 4.18 4.53
N MET A 52 -6.30 5.14 4.16
CA MET A 52 -4.85 4.94 4.15
C MET A 52 -4.30 4.63 5.55
N GLU A 53 -4.81 5.29 6.58
CA GLU A 53 -4.38 5.08 7.96
C GLU A 53 -4.59 3.64 8.41
N GLN A 54 -5.71 3.05 8.03
CA GLN A 54 -6.00 1.66 8.39
C GLN A 54 -5.03 0.69 7.71
N LEU A 55 -4.67 0.96 6.46
CA LEU A 55 -3.67 0.16 5.76
C LEU A 55 -2.30 0.28 6.42
N VAL A 56 -1.92 1.50 6.81
CA VAL A 56 -0.65 1.75 7.53
C VAL A 56 -0.63 0.97 8.83
N GLU A 57 -1.72 0.99 9.58
CA GLU A 57 -1.83 0.29 10.86
C GLU A 57 -1.65 -1.23 10.70
N ASP A 58 -2.19 -1.79 9.63
CA ASP A 58 -2.15 -3.23 9.38
C ASP A 58 -0.86 -3.70 8.69
N SER A 59 0.00 -2.80 8.25
CA SER A 59 1.18 -3.12 7.45
C SER A 59 2.47 -2.96 8.25
N GLU A 60 3.46 -3.79 7.93
CA GLU A 60 4.83 -3.65 8.44
C GLU A 60 5.73 -3.00 7.37
N VAL A 61 5.47 -3.33 6.10
CA VAL A 61 6.14 -2.74 4.94
C VAL A 61 5.08 -2.17 4.02
N LEU A 62 5.23 -0.93 3.62
CA LEU A 62 4.31 -0.25 2.73
C LEU A 62 5.01 0.08 1.41
N PHE A 63 4.51 -0.47 0.32
CA PHE A 63 5.01 -0.18 -1.01
C PHE A 63 4.24 0.99 -1.61
N LEU A 64 4.98 2.01 -2.06
CA LEU A 64 4.42 3.15 -2.77
C LEU A 64 4.59 2.91 -4.26
N THR A 65 3.54 2.46 -4.92
CA THR A 65 3.56 2.10 -6.35
C THR A 65 2.71 3.08 -7.15
N VAL A 66 2.94 4.37 -6.93
CA VAL A 66 2.21 5.45 -7.61
C VAL A 66 3.11 6.12 -8.64
N PRO A 67 2.53 6.72 -9.71
CA PRO A 67 3.32 7.48 -10.68
C PRO A 67 4.08 8.65 -10.01
N ASP A 68 5.25 8.97 -10.54
CA ASP A 68 6.12 10.02 -10.01
C ASP A 68 5.38 11.36 -9.80
N GLY A 69 4.48 11.70 -10.71
CA GLY A 69 3.71 12.96 -10.63
C GLY A 69 2.75 13.03 -9.44
N GLN A 70 2.38 11.89 -8.86
CA GLN A 70 1.46 11.83 -7.73
C GLN A 70 2.17 11.63 -6.40
N ILE A 71 3.45 11.28 -6.44
CA ILE A 71 4.19 10.91 -5.25
C ILE A 71 4.38 12.08 -4.30
N GLU A 72 4.55 13.28 -4.84
CA GLU A 72 4.77 14.47 -4.04
C GLU A 72 3.55 14.81 -3.19
N ASN A 73 2.35 14.76 -3.76
CA ASN A 73 1.11 14.98 -3.03
C ASN A 73 0.89 13.90 -1.97
N LEU A 74 1.11 12.64 -2.34
CA LEU A 74 1.00 11.52 -1.44
C LEU A 74 2.00 11.62 -0.30
N TRP A 75 3.25 11.97 -0.63
CA TRP A 75 4.32 12.16 0.35
C TRP A 75 4.00 13.27 1.33
N ASN A 76 3.40 14.37 0.85
CA ASN A 76 2.97 15.48 1.71
C ASN A 76 1.85 15.06 2.66
N GLN A 77 0.90 14.26 2.19
CA GLN A 77 -0.15 13.70 3.05
C GLN A 77 0.43 12.75 4.09
N LEU A 78 1.36 11.91 3.69
CA LEU A 78 2.07 11.02 4.61
C LEU A 78 2.93 11.79 5.60
N LYS A 79 3.51 12.91 5.17
CA LYS A 79 4.39 13.72 6.00
C LYS A 79 3.67 14.41 7.15
N SER A 80 2.44 14.87 6.93
CA SER A 80 1.65 15.49 8.00
C SER A 80 1.27 14.50 9.10
N SER A 81 1.16 13.21 8.76
CA SER A 81 0.86 12.13 9.69
C SER A 81 2.04 11.20 9.94
N HIS A 82 3.08 11.31 9.12
CA HIS A 82 4.18 10.34 9.01
C HIS A 82 5.01 10.20 10.30
N LYS A 83 5.31 11.31 10.95
CA LYS A 83 6.08 11.26 12.21
C LYS A 83 5.38 10.40 13.26
N ASN A 84 4.07 10.51 13.32
CA ASN A 84 3.27 9.72 14.24
C ASN A 84 3.17 8.25 13.81
N TRP A 85 3.03 8.02 12.51
CA TRP A 85 2.87 6.66 11.97
C TRP A 85 4.15 5.85 12.09
N MET A 86 5.31 6.42 11.71
CA MET A 86 6.59 5.71 11.78
C MET A 86 6.95 5.35 13.22
N ALA A 87 6.75 6.29 14.14
CA ALA A 87 7.03 6.05 15.55
C ALA A 87 6.06 5.04 16.17
N LYS A 88 4.77 5.12 15.78
CA LYS A 88 3.72 4.30 16.36
C LYS A 88 3.71 2.86 15.82
N TYR A 89 3.93 2.68 14.52
CA TYR A 89 3.76 1.38 13.87
C TYR A 89 5.05 0.73 13.41
N ASN A 90 6.19 1.38 13.60
CA ASN A 90 7.49 0.86 13.14
C ASN A 90 7.45 0.45 11.66
N LEU A 91 6.89 1.32 10.84
CA LEU A 91 6.59 1.06 9.44
C LEU A 91 7.78 1.34 8.54
N SER A 92 8.05 0.43 7.60
CA SER A 92 9.04 0.64 6.53
C SER A 92 8.32 1.07 5.24
N LEU A 93 8.82 2.14 4.61
CA LEU A 93 8.29 2.64 3.34
C LEU A 93 9.26 2.33 2.20
N ILE A 94 8.75 1.73 1.13
CA ILE A 94 9.53 1.43 -0.06
C ILE A 94 8.82 2.02 -1.26
N HIS A 95 9.52 2.93 -1.97
CA HIS A 95 9.02 3.49 -3.22
C HIS A 95 9.58 2.71 -4.40
N ILE A 96 8.69 2.34 -5.30
CA ILE A 96 9.05 1.62 -6.53
C ILE A 96 8.68 2.45 -7.74
#